data_744ca9bb2b598332bd82f9b4234e183b
#
_entry.id   744ca9bb2b598332bd82f9b4234e183b
#
_cell.length_a   1.000
_cell.length_b   1.000
_cell.length_c   1.000
_cell.angle_alpha   90.00
_cell.angle_beta   90.00
_cell.angle_gamma   90.00
#
_symmetry.space_group_name_H-M   'P 1'
#
loop_
_entity.id
_entity.type
_entity.pdbx_description
1 polymer ?
#
loop_
_entity_poly.entity_id
_entity_poly.type
_entity_poly.pdbx_seq_one_letter_code
_entity_poly.pdbx_strand_id
1 'polypeptide(L)'
;LYNKIVEFAEFSGNEKVLGLYCGAGVIEIFISGYVKEVAGIDSNPVNIFNAKENCKINGVENCIFYEGTVEKILRKRNFSGIDLIIADPPRSGISGKALRSIIKIGAPKILYASCNPSTFARDIKILEESGYRLKKLCSFDFFPHTAHVEILGLIEKIT
;
A
#
# COMPACT_ATOMS: atom_id res chain seq x y z
N LEU A 1 1.00 13.62 -2.50
CA LEU A 1 0.75 12.25 -2.03
C LEU A 1 2.03 11.64 -1.45
N TYR A 2 3.13 11.49 -2.21
CA TYR A 2 4.34 10.75 -1.78
C TYR A 2 4.98 11.32 -0.50
N ASN A 3 5.17 12.63 -0.41
CA ASN A 3 5.70 13.27 0.81
C ASN A 3 4.78 13.03 2.03
N LYS A 4 3.46 12.95 1.80
CA LYS A 4 2.50 12.66 2.87
C LYS A 4 2.56 11.19 3.32
N ILE A 5 2.88 10.26 2.40
CA ILE A 5 3.18 8.86 2.75
C ILE A 5 4.35 8.80 3.73
N VAL A 6 5.47 9.49 3.43
CA VAL A 6 6.65 9.52 4.31
C VAL A 6 6.32 10.17 5.66
N GLU A 7 5.58 11.29 5.65
CA GLU A 7 5.14 11.98 6.86
C GLU A 7 4.25 11.09 7.75
N PHE A 8 3.31 10.35 7.16
CA PHE A 8 2.39 9.50 7.92
C PHE A 8 3.04 8.22 8.41
N ALA A 9 3.91 7.62 7.61
CA ALA A 9 4.62 6.39 7.94
C ALA A 9 5.61 6.59 9.10
N GLU A 10 6.26 7.77 9.18
CA GLU A 10 7.29 8.08 10.20
C GLU A 10 8.41 7.02 10.18
N PHE A 11 9.01 6.80 9.01
CA PHE A 11 10.03 5.77 8.79
C PHE A 11 11.27 5.96 9.69
N SER A 12 11.77 4.86 10.24
CA SER A 12 13.02 4.80 11.03
C SER A 12 14.22 4.25 10.25
N GLY A 13 13.98 3.73 9.04
CA GLY A 13 15.00 3.12 8.19
C GLY A 13 15.08 1.60 8.29
N ASN A 14 14.34 0.97 9.19
CA ASN A 14 14.39 -0.48 9.43
C ASN A 14 13.16 -1.24 8.98
N GLU A 15 12.16 -0.54 8.46
CA GLU A 15 10.86 -1.13 8.13
C GLU A 15 10.95 -2.06 6.92
N LYS A 16 10.16 -3.13 7.01
CA LYS A 16 9.78 -3.99 5.90
C LYS A 16 8.40 -3.56 5.41
N VAL A 17 8.34 -3.08 4.18
CA VAL A 17 7.13 -2.54 3.60
C VAL A 17 6.56 -3.48 2.53
N LEU A 18 5.25 -3.64 2.52
CA LEU A 18 4.52 -4.38 1.51
C LEU A 18 3.58 -3.46 0.74
N GLY A 19 3.90 -3.21 -0.54
CA GLY A 19 3.06 -2.46 -1.47
C GLY A 19 2.06 -3.37 -2.19
N LEU A 20 0.80 -3.00 -2.14
CA LEU A 20 -0.30 -3.71 -2.81
C LEU A 20 -0.85 -2.84 -3.94
N TYR A 21 -1.07 -3.45 -5.10
CA TYR A 21 -1.46 -2.74 -6.33
C TYR A 21 -0.39 -1.73 -6.77
N CYS A 22 0.88 -2.17 -6.74
CA CYS A 22 2.05 -1.28 -6.85
C CYS A 22 2.25 -0.64 -8.22
N GLY A 23 1.51 -1.07 -9.24
CA GLY A 23 1.68 -0.56 -10.60
C GLY A 23 3.13 -0.71 -11.08
N ALA A 24 3.68 0.37 -11.62
CA ALA A 24 5.08 0.44 -12.08
C ALA A 24 6.09 0.70 -10.94
N GLY A 25 5.69 0.51 -9.68
CA GLY A 25 6.58 0.57 -8.52
C GLY A 25 6.95 1.99 -8.07
N VAL A 26 6.17 3.00 -8.42
CA VAL A 26 6.55 4.40 -8.17
C VAL A 26 6.60 4.73 -6.68
N ILE A 27 5.62 4.28 -5.90
CA ILE A 27 5.60 4.47 -4.44
C ILE A 27 6.75 3.71 -3.81
N GLU A 28 6.92 2.45 -4.18
CA GLU A 28 7.94 1.54 -3.64
C GLU A 28 9.35 2.08 -3.86
N ILE A 29 9.64 2.55 -5.08
CA ILE A 29 10.92 3.17 -5.42
C ILE A 29 11.12 4.48 -4.65
N PHE A 30 10.08 5.32 -4.56
CA PHE A 30 10.17 6.58 -3.83
C PHE A 30 10.51 6.38 -2.35
N ILE A 31 9.90 5.37 -1.70
CA ILE A 31 10.15 5.11 -0.27
C ILE A 31 11.38 4.25 -0.01
N SER A 32 11.99 3.64 -1.02
CA SER A 32 13.10 2.69 -0.88
C SER A 32 14.28 3.24 -0.09
N GLY A 33 14.56 4.54 -0.22
CA GLY A 33 15.61 5.23 0.53
C GLY A 33 15.32 5.48 2.01
N TYR A 34 14.08 5.23 2.46
CA TYR A 34 13.64 5.47 3.84
C TYR A 34 13.44 4.18 4.63
N VAL A 35 13.55 3.01 4.01
CA VAL A 35 13.18 1.72 4.60
C VAL A 35 14.22 0.65 4.32
N LYS A 36 14.17 -0.45 5.07
CA LYS A 36 15.08 -1.58 4.90
C LYS A 36 14.82 -2.34 3.61
N GLU A 37 13.57 -2.69 3.34
CA GLU A 37 13.16 -3.46 2.16
C GLU A 37 11.71 -3.18 1.80
N VAL A 38 11.40 -3.29 0.51
CA VAL A 38 10.05 -3.14 -0.03
C VAL A 38 9.70 -4.32 -0.91
N ALA A 39 8.52 -4.90 -0.71
CA ALA A 39 7.92 -5.87 -1.61
C ALA A 39 6.70 -5.25 -2.28
N GLY A 40 6.62 -5.27 -3.61
CA GLY A 40 5.47 -4.78 -4.39
C GLY A 40 4.71 -5.91 -5.05
N ILE A 41 3.39 -5.82 -5.11
CA ILE A 41 2.50 -6.79 -5.77
C ILE A 41 1.61 -6.06 -6.77
N ASP A 42 1.59 -6.53 -8.01
CA ASP A 42 0.63 -6.10 -9.05
C ASP A 42 0.26 -7.26 -9.96
N SER A 43 -0.97 -7.25 -10.47
CA SER A 43 -1.46 -8.32 -11.33
C SER A 43 -1.08 -8.16 -12.79
N ASN A 44 -0.69 -6.95 -13.22
CA ASN A 44 -0.33 -6.65 -14.59
C ASN A 44 1.17 -6.94 -14.83
N PRO A 45 1.50 -7.90 -15.72
CA PRO A 45 2.90 -8.24 -15.99
C PRO A 45 3.71 -7.08 -16.57
N VAL A 46 3.07 -6.17 -17.32
CA VAL A 46 3.74 -4.96 -17.86
C VAL A 46 4.12 -4.01 -16.73
N ASN A 47 3.25 -3.84 -15.74
CA ASN A 47 3.55 -3.04 -14.56
C ASN A 47 4.75 -3.60 -13.80
N ILE A 48 4.77 -4.91 -13.57
CA ILE A 48 5.88 -5.57 -12.86
C ILE A 48 7.18 -5.50 -13.66
N PHE A 49 7.13 -5.65 -14.98
CA PHE A 49 8.30 -5.44 -15.84
C PHE A 49 8.82 -4.01 -15.69
N ASN A 50 7.95 -3.01 -15.81
CA ASN A 50 8.31 -1.60 -15.68
C ASN A 50 8.84 -1.26 -14.26
N ALA A 51 8.26 -1.83 -13.21
CA ALA A 51 8.73 -1.62 -11.83
C ALA A 51 10.18 -2.09 -11.65
N LYS A 52 10.53 -3.26 -12.22
CA LYS A 52 11.90 -3.79 -12.19
C LYS A 52 12.87 -2.93 -13.00
N GLU A 53 12.46 -2.46 -14.18
CA GLU A 53 13.29 -1.57 -15.01
C GLU A 53 13.46 -0.20 -14.32
N ASN A 54 12.41 0.35 -13.71
CA ASN A 54 12.48 1.58 -12.95
C ASN A 54 13.45 1.47 -11.75
N CYS A 55 13.49 0.33 -11.05
CA CYS A 55 14.50 0.08 -10.02
C CYS A 55 15.92 0.16 -10.58
N LYS A 56 16.18 -0.49 -11.71
CA LYS A 56 17.52 -0.47 -12.36
C LYS A 56 17.92 0.95 -12.75
N ILE A 57 17.01 1.69 -13.38
CA ILE A 57 17.26 3.08 -13.82
C ILE A 57 17.57 3.99 -12.62
N ASN A 58 16.93 3.77 -11.49
CA ASN A 58 17.10 4.58 -10.29
C ASN A 58 18.14 4.02 -9.30
N GLY A 59 18.81 2.92 -9.61
CA GLY A 59 19.82 2.31 -8.74
C GLY A 59 19.23 1.77 -7.42
N VAL A 60 17.97 1.32 -7.43
CA VAL A 60 17.26 0.79 -6.25
C VAL A 60 17.43 -0.72 -6.19
N GLU A 61 18.00 -1.22 -5.09
CA GLU A 61 18.32 -2.64 -4.92
C GLU A 61 17.47 -3.35 -3.86
N ASN A 62 16.77 -2.61 -3.00
CA ASN A 62 15.99 -3.13 -1.88
C ASN A 62 14.49 -3.30 -2.17
N CYS A 63 14.11 -3.30 -3.45
CA CYS A 63 12.73 -3.55 -3.89
C CYS A 63 12.62 -4.89 -4.62
N ILE A 64 11.59 -5.68 -4.27
CA ILE A 64 11.25 -6.94 -4.92
C ILE A 64 9.79 -6.87 -5.40
N PHE A 65 9.52 -7.29 -6.64
CA PHE A 65 8.19 -7.23 -7.22
C PHE A 65 7.65 -8.62 -7.60
N TYR A 66 6.39 -8.86 -7.25
CA TYR A 66 5.67 -10.11 -7.47
C TYR A 66 4.50 -9.90 -8.44
N GLU A 67 4.47 -10.68 -9.52
CA GLU A 67 3.38 -10.70 -10.48
C GLU A 67 2.25 -11.62 -9.99
N GLY A 68 1.05 -11.07 -9.90
CA GLY A 68 -0.16 -11.80 -9.56
C GLY A 68 -1.16 -10.94 -8.81
N THR A 69 -2.39 -11.45 -8.69
CA THR A 69 -3.40 -10.75 -7.88
C THR A 69 -2.97 -10.74 -6.42
N VAL A 70 -3.31 -9.67 -5.71
CA VAL A 70 -2.99 -9.48 -4.29
C VAL A 70 -3.42 -10.71 -3.49
N GLU A 71 -4.65 -11.19 -3.69
CA GLU A 71 -5.19 -12.36 -2.99
C GLU A 71 -4.37 -13.63 -3.21
N LYS A 72 -3.92 -13.85 -4.45
CA LYS A 72 -3.14 -15.03 -4.83
C LYS A 72 -1.76 -14.99 -4.20
N ILE A 73 -1.09 -13.85 -4.28
CA ILE A 73 0.27 -13.69 -3.76
C ILE A 73 0.27 -13.74 -2.24
N LEU A 74 -0.63 -13.01 -1.55
CA LEU A 74 -0.73 -13.01 -0.10
C LEU A 74 -1.08 -14.39 0.49
N ARG A 75 -1.80 -15.23 -0.28
CA ARG A 75 -2.09 -16.61 0.13
C ARG A 75 -0.91 -17.56 -0.06
N LYS A 76 -0.12 -17.36 -1.13
CA LYS A 76 0.97 -18.28 -1.51
C LYS A 76 2.28 -18.02 -0.81
N ARG A 77 2.52 -16.79 -0.38
CA ARG A 77 3.78 -16.36 0.22
C ARG A 77 3.59 -15.98 1.67
N ASN A 78 4.62 -16.24 2.45
CA ASN A 78 4.68 -15.77 3.82
C ASN A 78 5.24 -14.33 3.86
N PHE A 79 4.46 -13.40 4.38
CA PHE A 79 4.82 -12.00 4.61
C PHE A 79 4.85 -11.72 6.12
N SER A 80 5.59 -12.53 6.88
CA SER A 80 5.78 -12.29 8.32
C SER A 80 6.74 -11.12 8.56
N GLY A 81 6.49 -10.37 9.62
CA GLY A 81 7.36 -9.26 10.03
C GLY A 81 7.25 -8.04 9.11
N ILE A 82 6.11 -7.84 8.44
CA ILE A 82 5.81 -6.60 7.72
C ILE A 82 5.42 -5.53 8.75
N ASP A 83 6.11 -4.40 8.69
CA ASP A 83 5.88 -3.25 9.58
C ASP A 83 4.82 -2.29 9.02
N LEU A 84 4.75 -2.17 7.70
CA LEU A 84 3.81 -1.30 7.01
C LEU A 84 3.28 -1.95 5.73
N ILE A 85 1.97 -1.88 5.53
CA ILE A 85 1.32 -2.16 4.25
C ILE A 85 0.93 -0.82 3.60
N ILE A 86 1.27 -0.63 2.33
CA ILE A 86 0.77 0.49 1.52
C ILE A 86 -0.14 -0.09 0.44
N ALA A 87 -1.38 0.36 0.38
CA ALA A 87 -2.36 -0.10 -0.60
C ALA A 87 -2.87 1.08 -1.43
N ASP A 88 -2.80 0.94 -2.75
CA ASP A 88 -3.38 1.88 -3.73
C ASP A 88 -4.29 1.12 -4.71
N PRO A 89 -5.43 0.61 -4.23
CA PRO A 89 -6.31 -0.24 -5.02
C PRO A 89 -7.09 0.54 -6.08
N PRO A 90 -7.67 -0.16 -7.08
CA PRO A 90 -8.58 0.43 -8.04
C PRO A 90 -9.85 0.99 -7.35
N ARG A 91 -10.68 1.72 -8.10
CA ARG A 91 -11.94 2.35 -7.61
C ARG A 91 -12.90 1.41 -6.86
N SER A 92 -12.82 0.11 -7.11
CA SER A 92 -13.62 -0.91 -6.39
C SER A 92 -13.18 -1.14 -4.94
N GLY A 93 -12.04 -0.59 -4.55
CA GLY A 93 -11.41 -0.81 -3.24
C GLY A 93 -10.70 -2.15 -3.14
N ILE A 94 -10.36 -2.54 -1.92
CA ILE A 94 -9.71 -3.81 -1.62
C ILE A 94 -10.75 -4.93 -1.55
N SER A 95 -10.50 -6.06 -2.20
CA SER A 95 -11.43 -7.19 -2.14
C SER A 95 -11.49 -7.78 -0.73
N GLY A 96 -12.64 -8.35 -0.35
CA GLY A 96 -12.79 -8.99 0.96
C GLY A 96 -11.80 -10.14 1.21
N LYS A 97 -11.32 -10.81 0.15
CA LYS A 97 -10.26 -11.84 0.27
C LYS A 97 -8.92 -11.22 0.58
N ALA A 98 -8.58 -10.10 -0.07
CA ALA A 98 -7.34 -9.37 0.19
C ALA A 98 -7.36 -8.75 1.60
N LEU A 99 -8.48 -8.13 2.02
CA LEU A 99 -8.64 -7.59 3.38
C LEU A 99 -8.40 -8.65 4.46
N ARG A 100 -8.98 -9.86 4.30
CA ARG A 100 -8.71 -10.96 5.24
C ARG A 100 -7.24 -11.35 5.29
N SER A 101 -6.55 -11.33 4.17
CA SER A 101 -5.10 -11.63 4.14
C SER A 101 -4.27 -10.52 4.78
N ILE A 102 -4.61 -9.25 4.56
CA ILE A 102 -4.00 -8.08 5.21
C ILE A 102 -4.15 -8.17 6.74
N ILE A 103 -5.36 -8.45 7.20
CA ILE A 103 -5.66 -8.63 8.64
C ILE A 103 -4.83 -9.77 9.24
N LYS A 104 -4.69 -10.89 8.50
CA LYS A 104 -3.88 -12.04 8.93
C LYS A 104 -2.38 -11.73 9.00
N ILE A 105 -1.84 -10.93 8.10
CA ILE A 105 -0.45 -10.44 8.16
C ILE A 105 -0.23 -9.67 9.45
N GLY A 106 -1.20 -8.83 9.82
CA GLY A 106 -1.21 -8.15 11.10
C GLY A 106 -0.17 -7.05 11.22
N ALA A 107 0.20 -6.41 10.12
CA ALA A 107 1.12 -5.29 10.11
C ALA A 107 0.65 -4.19 11.08
N PRO A 108 1.56 -3.57 11.85
CA PRO A 108 1.21 -2.51 12.80
C PRO A 108 0.56 -1.30 12.14
N LYS A 109 0.98 -0.98 10.91
CA LYS A 109 0.51 0.18 10.17
C LYS A 109 0.02 -0.20 8.77
N ILE A 110 -1.02 0.48 8.32
CA ILE A 110 -1.52 0.40 6.93
C ILE A 110 -1.70 1.83 6.42
N LEU A 111 -1.08 2.16 5.29
CA LEU A 111 -1.37 3.36 4.52
C LEU A 111 -2.27 2.97 3.34
N TYR A 112 -3.42 3.59 3.26
CA TYR A 112 -4.40 3.33 2.23
C TYR A 112 -4.65 4.59 1.40
N ALA A 113 -4.17 4.59 0.15
CA ALA A 113 -4.51 5.58 -0.86
C ALA A 113 -5.78 5.13 -1.60
N SER A 114 -6.71 6.04 -1.86
CA SER A 114 -7.97 5.70 -2.53
C SER A 114 -8.51 6.87 -3.32
N CYS A 115 -8.93 6.59 -4.55
CA CYS A 115 -9.66 7.54 -5.39
C CYS A 115 -11.20 7.45 -5.23
N ASN A 116 -11.69 6.66 -4.27
CA ASN A 116 -13.13 6.48 -4.03
C ASN A 116 -13.44 6.46 -2.52
N PRO A 117 -14.00 7.57 -1.98
CA PRO A 117 -14.34 7.69 -0.57
C PRO A 117 -15.28 6.60 -0.05
N SER A 118 -16.23 6.16 -0.88
CA SER A 118 -17.23 5.16 -0.46
C SER A 118 -16.61 3.77 -0.23
N THR A 119 -15.73 3.33 -1.14
CA THR A 119 -15.02 2.06 -0.98
C THR A 119 -13.97 2.14 0.11
N PHE A 120 -13.30 3.29 0.26
CA PHE A 120 -12.41 3.55 1.38
C PHE A 120 -13.13 3.37 2.73
N ALA A 121 -14.28 4.04 2.93
CA ALA A 121 -15.05 3.96 4.17
C ALA A 121 -15.52 2.51 4.47
N ARG A 122 -15.96 1.77 3.44
CA ARG A 122 -16.33 0.36 3.56
C ARG A 122 -15.16 -0.50 4.05
N ASP A 123 -13.99 -0.33 3.45
CA ASP A 123 -12.80 -1.14 3.75
C ASP A 123 -12.22 -0.78 5.14
N ILE A 124 -12.21 0.50 5.50
CA ILE A 124 -11.83 0.97 6.85
C ILE A 124 -12.72 0.33 7.90
N LYS A 125 -14.04 0.28 7.70
CA LYS A 125 -14.96 -0.36 8.65
C LYS A 125 -14.57 -1.81 8.92
N ILE A 126 -14.23 -2.59 7.88
CA ILE A 126 -13.81 -3.99 8.02
C ILE A 126 -12.49 -4.10 8.81
N LEU A 127 -11.54 -3.19 8.56
CA LEU A 127 -10.29 -3.14 9.29
C LEU A 127 -10.52 -2.77 10.77
N GLU A 128 -11.40 -1.82 11.06
CA GLU A 128 -11.74 -1.42 12.43
C GLU A 128 -12.43 -2.55 13.22
N GLU A 129 -13.32 -3.30 12.60
CA GLU A 129 -13.92 -4.50 13.18
C GLU A 129 -12.88 -5.60 13.48
N SER A 130 -11.70 -5.50 12.87
CA SER A 130 -10.58 -6.46 13.02
C SER A 130 -9.43 -5.93 13.89
N GLY A 131 -9.67 -4.90 14.69
CA GLY A 131 -8.69 -4.38 15.66
C GLY A 131 -7.72 -3.34 15.10
N TYR A 132 -8.09 -2.66 14.04
CA TYR A 132 -7.38 -1.49 13.53
C TYR A 132 -8.16 -0.21 13.83
N ARG A 133 -7.53 0.95 13.67
CA ARG A 133 -8.17 2.26 13.80
C ARG A 133 -7.59 3.27 12.83
N LEU A 134 -8.45 4.03 12.17
CA LEU A 134 -8.03 5.18 11.37
C LEU A 134 -7.49 6.28 12.31
N LYS A 135 -6.24 6.68 12.10
CA LYS A 135 -5.51 7.66 12.92
C LYS A 135 -5.35 9.01 12.26
N LYS A 136 -4.97 8.99 10.96
CA LYS A 136 -4.76 10.21 10.19
C LYS A 136 -5.50 10.07 8.86
N LEU A 137 -6.02 11.17 8.36
CA LEU A 137 -6.68 11.25 7.05
C LEU A 137 -6.28 12.54 6.36
N CYS A 138 -5.93 12.44 5.08
CA CYS A 138 -5.64 13.59 4.23
C CYS A 138 -6.32 13.40 2.88
N SER A 139 -6.89 14.45 2.33
CA SER A 139 -7.46 14.47 0.99
C SER A 139 -6.61 15.34 0.06
N PHE A 140 -6.57 14.96 -1.22
CA PHE A 140 -5.85 15.68 -2.26
C PHE A 140 -6.80 15.94 -3.41
N ASP A 141 -6.83 17.18 -3.87
CA ASP A 141 -7.53 17.58 -5.09
C ASP A 141 -6.52 17.65 -6.24
N PHE A 142 -6.34 16.53 -6.95
CA PHE A 142 -5.47 16.47 -8.13
C PHE A 142 -6.21 16.86 -9.42
N PHE A 143 -7.53 16.92 -9.39
CA PHE A 143 -8.36 17.21 -10.54
C PHE A 143 -9.37 18.30 -10.18
N PRO A 144 -8.92 19.57 -10.00
CA PRO A 144 -9.82 20.68 -9.69
C PRO A 144 -10.96 20.75 -10.71
N HIS A 145 -12.16 21.07 -10.24
CA HIS A 145 -13.42 21.09 -11.01
C HIS A 145 -13.99 19.72 -11.38
N THR A 146 -13.51 18.64 -10.78
CA THR A 146 -14.13 17.30 -10.91
C THR A 146 -14.55 16.79 -9.53
N ALA A 147 -15.38 15.73 -9.50
CA ALA A 147 -15.76 15.07 -8.25
C ALA A 147 -14.69 14.05 -7.77
N HIS A 148 -13.47 14.08 -8.33
CA HIS A 148 -12.42 13.14 -8.01
C HIS A 148 -11.53 13.67 -6.89
N VAL A 149 -11.54 12.99 -5.75
CA VAL A 149 -10.70 13.27 -4.59
C VAL A 149 -9.86 12.03 -4.31
N GLU A 150 -8.55 12.23 -4.17
CA GLU A 150 -7.67 11.20 -3.63
C GLU A 150 -7.60 11.33 -2.12
N ILE A 151 -7.64 10.21 -1.43
CA ILE A 151 -7.60 10.12 0.03
C ILE A 151 -6.40 9.29 0.43
N LEU A 152 -5.67 9.71 1.45
CA LEU A 152 -4.66 8.91 2.13
C LEU A 152 -5.04 8.77 3.60
N GLY A 153 -5.24 7.53 4.05
CA GLY A 153 -5.48 7.20 5.46
C GLY A 153 -4.30 6.45 6.06
N LEU A 154 -3.92 6.81 7.29
CA LEU A 154 -3.08 5.99 8.15
C LEU A 154 -3.98 5.23 9.11
N ILE A 155 -3.89 3.91 9.06
CA ILE A 155 -4.63 2.98 9.92
C ILE A 155 -3.61 2.22 10.77
N GLU A 156 -3.81 2.17 12.07
CA GLU A 156 -2.93 1.49 13.01
C GLU A 156 -3.65 0.36 13.73
N LYS A 157 -2.91 -0.72 14.00
CA LYS A 157 -3.40 -1.83 14.80
C LYS A 157 -3.54 -1.39 16.26
N ILE A 158 -4.68 -1.69 16.86
CA ILE A 158 -4.90 -1.44 18.29
C ILE A 158 -4.15 -2.53 19.06
N THR A 159 -3.25 -2.11 19.94
CA THR A 159 -2.54 -2.98 20.89
C THR A 159 -3.44 -3.32 22.07
#